data_a507069e76e40124fd3a92fa8296e477
#
_entry.id   a507069e76e40124fd3a92fa8296e477
#
_cell.length_a   1.000
_cell.length_b   1.000
_cell.length_c   1.000
_cell.angle_alpha   90.00
_cell.angle_beta   90.00
_cell.angle_gamma   90.00
#
_symmetry.space_group_name_H-M   'P 1'
#
loop_
_entity.id
_entity.type
_entity.pdbx_description
1 polymer ?
#
loop_
_entity_poly.entity_id
_entity_poly.type
_entity_poly.pdbx_seq_one_letter_code
_entity_poly.pdbx_strand_id
1 'polypeptide(L)'
;MDNLKLTSSPTDTPKAQTSILIGNKLSSPDTAQDSSGAVLYGKEGDIVLSDDILSRGTLFLGSTGSGKTNVITMLMDSVLEQLSDDDIVIIFDSKRDFFNRYFSPRNPKHIVISSNSCDRLISRSWNLFHECFLSEQNPILTDDTYVYVNEMSKGLMRNLESPQQPFFNIAASDILRMIILSFLAYADVSDDHSSLTNQALADFLDKAKTEDLIKAAGTRFQYIHSYLGNPNSPTPQSLGVEGFLHAMTAEIFIGPFRTPSLRGDFAIRRLVNEKGGKVVFIEYDVSRGSTLSAVYSLLFDFAITEQLSTGKGRTFLFCDEMSLLPHCQHPSDALNQGRSRGLRTIASLQSINQLYDAYGEHLGKSIAAGFVNCFAFRSDADTRELISRRFGKTFETVQHGGANIPHEGFTVTDSDIINLSRGEAFVDLYEHKPFLFRSKKI
;
A
#
# COMPACT_ATOMS: atom_id res chain seq x y z
N MET A 1 -7.03 -57.99 29.75
CA MET A 1 -6.27 -57.07 28.91
C MET A 1 -7.08 -56.91 27.64
N ASP A 2 -8.24 -56.26 27.79
CA ASP A 2 -9.34 -56.43 26.86
C ASP A 2 -9.44 -55.27 25.89
N ASN A 3 -9.50 -55.65 24.63
CA ASN A 3 -9.80 -54.80 23.50
C ASN A 3 -11.23 -54.26 23.56
N LEU A 4 -11.43 -52.97 23.79
CA LEU A 4 -12.71 -52.31 23.57
C LEU A 4 -12.79 -51.87 22.08
N LYS A 5 -13.43 -52.68 21.27
CA LYS A 5 -13.92 -52.30 19.95
C LYS A 5 -15.21 -51.49 20.12
N LEU A 6 -15.16 -50.22 19.89
CA LEU A 6 -16.36 -49.38 19.69
C LEU A 6 -16.80 -49.53 18.24
N THR A 7 -17.76 -50.41 17.99
CA THR A 7 -18.57 -50.41 16.77
C THR A 7 -19.79 -49.57 17.03
N SER A 8 -19.79 -48.28 16.59
CA SER A 8 -21.00 -47.50 16.42
C SER A 8 -21.39 -47.50 14.94
N SER A 9 -22.47 -48.20 14.65
CA SER A 9 -23.20 -48.04 13.39
C SER A 9 -23.65 -46.58 13.21
N PRO A 10 -23.59 -46.01 12.02
CA PRO A 10 -24.19 -44.70 11.79
C PRO A 10 -25.69 -44.89 11.79
N THR A 11 -26.33 -44.46 12.87
CA THR A 11 -27.80 -44.19 12.85
C THR A 11 -28.01 -42.95 12.00
N ASP A 12 -28.73 -43.10 10.88
CA ASP A 12 -29.27 -42.03 10.11
C ASP A 12 -30.13 -41.11 10.98
N THR A 13 -29.51 -40.08 11.53
CA THR A 13 -30.26 -38.98 12.11
C THR A 13 -30.87 -38.18 10.96
N PRO A 14 -32.18 -37.95 10.90
CA PRO A 14 -32.78 -37.15 9.86
C PRO A 14 -32.13 -35.75 9.90
N LYS A 15 -31.60 -35.28 8.75
CA LYS A 15 -31.12 -33.93 8.58
C LYS A 15 -32.25 -32.98 9.01
N ALA A 16 -32.03 -32.25 10.10
CA ALA A 16 -32.95 -31.21 10.55
C ALA A 16 -33.15 -30.21 9.37
N GLN A 17 -34.41 -30.03 8.96
CA GLN A 17 -34.74 -28.99 8.01
C GLN A 17 -34.51 -27.64 8.69
N THR A 18 -33.43 -26.95 8.29
CA THR A 18 -33.11 -25.61 8.76
C THR A 18 -33.78 -24.61 7.86
N SER A 19 -34.61 -23.75 8.41
CA SER A 19 -35.24 -22.61 7.70
C SER A 19 -34.63 -21.31 8.22
N ILE A 20 -34.11 -20.47 7.32
CA ILE A 20 -33.55 -19.16 7.66
C ILE A 20 -34.70 -18.19 7.90
N LEU A 21 -34.74 -17.58 9.09
CA LEU A 21 -35.79 -16.63 9.46
C LEU A 21 -35.41 -15.19 9.15
N ILE A 22 -34.19 -14.77 9.48
CA ILE A 22 -33.65 -13.42 9.23
C ILE A 22 -32.12 -13.55 9.17
N GLY A 23 -31.49 -12.92 8.18
CA GLY A 23 -30.02 -12.85 8.10
C GLY A 23 -29.45 -12.96 6.68
N ASN A 24 -28.13 -12.83 6.58
CA ASN A 24 -27.43 -12.98 5.31
C ASN A 24 -27.23 -14.45 4.96
N LYS A 25 -27.74 -14.87 3.82
CA LYS A 25 -27.49 -16.20 3.25
C LYS A 25 -26.41 -16.05 2.18
N LEU A 26 -25.45 -17.00 2.14
CA LEU A 26 -24.57 -17.09 0.98
C LEU A 26 -25.42 -17.34 -0.27
N SER A 27 -25.23 -16.48 -1.26
CA SER A 27 -25.88 -16.60 -2.57
C SER A 27 -24.99 -17.36 -3.55
N SER A 28 -25.54 -17.78 -4.69
CA SER A 28 -24.71 -18.12 -5.85
C SER A 28 -24.10 -16.82 -6.40
N PRO A 29 -22.90 -16.88 -7.02
CA PRO A 29 -22.34 -15.73 -7.70
C PRO A 29 -23.36 -15.20 -8.72
N ASP A 30 -23.75 -13.93 -8.58
CA ASP A 30 -24.48 -13.26 -9.65
C ASP A 30 -23.52 -13.13 -10.83
N THR A 31 -23.74 -13.92 -11.87
CA THR A 31 -23.03 -13.76 -13.15
C THR A 31 -23.57 -12.50 -13.78
N ALA A 32 -22.92 -11.37 -13.50
CA ALA A 32 -23.35 -10.10 -14.03
C ALA A 32 -23.36 -10.13 -15.55
N GLN A 33 -24.50 -9.81 -16.13
CA GLN A 33 -24.67 -9.69 -17.58
C GLN A 33 -24.03 -8.42 -18.17
N ASP A 34 -23.46 -7.56 -17.30
CA ASP A 34 -22.83 -6.31 -17.73
C ASP A 34 -21.36 -6.55 -18.04
N SER A 35 -21.00 -6.41 -19.31
CA SER A 35 -19.69 -6.76 -19.89
C SER A 35 -18.59 -5.71 -19.60
N SER A 36 -18.84 -4.66 -18.82
CA SER A 36 -17.87 -3.61 -18.53
C SER A 36 -17.31 -3.74 -17.11
N GLY A 37 -16.14 -4.35 -16.98
CA GLY A 37 -15.47 -4.50 -15.70
C GLY A 37 -14.35 -5.53 -15.73
N ALA A 38 -13.63 -5.68 -14.62
CA ALA A 38 -12.59 -6.69 -14.48
C ALA A 38 -13.19 -8.07 -14.24
N VAL A 39 -12.80 -9.05 -15.04
CA VAL A 39 -13.33 -10.41 -15.00
C VAL A 39 -12.46 -11.31 -14.13
N LEU A 40 -13.08 -12.01 -13.18
CA LEU A 40 -12.45 -13.06 -12.40
C LEU A 40 -13.06 -14.42 -12.77
N TYR A 41 -12.22 -15.34 -13.23
CA TYR A 41 -12.65 -16.64 -13.74
C TYR A 41 -12.92 -17.64 -12.62
N GLY A 42 -14.19 -18.00 -12.44
CA GLY A 42 -14.65 -18.97 -11.44
C GLY A 42 -15.03 -20.32 -12.02
N LYS A 43 -14.93 -21.39 -11.22
CA LYS A 43 -15.32 -22.76 -11.63
C LYS A 43 -16.84 -22.91 -11.80
N GLU A 44 -17.62 -22.14 -11.05
CA GLU A 44 -19.09 -22.18 -11.07
C GLU A 44 -19.72 -20.98 -11.79
N GLY A 45 -18.90 -20.11 -12.33
CA GLY A 45 -19.28 -18.90 -13.06
C GLY A 45 -18.22 -17.83 -12.86
N ASP A 46 -18.03 -17.02 -13.88
CA ASP A 46 -17.13 -15.89 -13.82
C ASP A 46 -17.84 -14.71 -13.16
N ILE A 47 -17.11 -13.89 -12.37
CA ILE A 47 -17.64 -12.67 -11.76
C ILE A 47 -17.00 -11.45 -12.40
N VAL A 48 -17.77 -10.37 -12.52
CA VAL A 48 -17.32 -9.10 -13.08
C VAL A 48 -17.28 -8.05 -11.98
N LEU A 49 -16.11 -7.47 -11.75
CA LEU A 49 -15.93 -6.33 -10.86
C LEU A 49 -16.05 -5.04 -11.69
N SER A 50 -17.19 -4.38 -11.61
CA SER A 50 -17.40 -3.09 -12.27
C SER A 50 -16.43 -2.04 -11.72
N ASP A 51 -16.24 -0.94 -12.46
CA ASP A 51 -15.42 0.18 -12.00
C ASP A 51 -15.96 0.80 -10.69
N ASP A 52 -17.29 0.78 -10.48
CA ASP A 52 -17.88 1.22 -9.20
C ASP A 52 -17.50 0.30 -8.02
N ILE A 53 -17.52 -1.02 -8.22
CA ILE A 53 -17.05 -1.98 -7.21
C ILE A 53 -15.57 -1.72 -6.91
N LEU A 54 -14.71 -1.68 -7.93
CA LEU A 54 -13.27 -1.46 -7.75
C LEU A 54 -12.96 -0.11 -7.08
N SER A 55 -13.80 0.90 -7.29
CA SER A 55 -13.63 2.24 -6.70
C SER A 55 -13.75 2.28 -5.18
N ARG A 56 -14.28 1.22 -4.55
CA ARG A 56 -14.58 1.16 -3.12
C ARG A 56 -13.51 0.43 -2.31
N GLY A 57 -12.36 0.16 -2.91
CA GLY A 57 -11.28 -0.61 -2.30
C GLY A 57 -11.58 -2.10 -2.19
N THR A 58 -10.62 -2.93 -2.57
CA THR A 58 -10.71 -4.39 -2.54
C THR A 58 -9.59 -4.99 -1.71
N LEU A 59 -9.94 -5.78 -0.70
CA LEU A 59 -9.02 -6.43 0.22
C LEU A 59 -9.02 -7.94 0.01
N PHE A 60 -7.84 -8.52 -0.13
CA PHE A 60 -7.60 -9.96 -0.20
C PHE A 60 -6.97 -10.43 1.11
N LEU A 61 -7.74 -11.16 1.93
CA LEU A 61 -7.31 -11.67 3.24
C LEU A 61 -7.06 -13.18 3.20
N GLY A 62 -5.93 -13.63 3.72
CA GLY A 62 -5.69 -15.06 3.90
C GLY A 62 -4.22 -15.45 3.96
N SER A 63 -3.93 -16.61 4.50
CA SER A 63 -2.58 -17.12 4.69
C SER A 63 -1.82 -17.33 3.37
N THR A 64 -0.50 -17.44 3.48
CA THR A 64 0.36 -17.77 2.32
C THR A 64 -0.09 -19.09 1.68
N GLY A 65 -0.13 -19.12 0.34
CA GLY A 65 -0.54 -20.32 -0.41
C GLY A 65 -2.05 -20.56 -0.49
N SER A 66 -2.90 -19.71 0.09
CA SER A 66 -4.37 -19.84 0.04
C SER A 66 -4.97 -19.56 -1.35
N GLY A 67 -4.24 -18.92 -2.26
CA GLY A 67 -4.68 -18.64 -3.62
C GLY A 67 -4.94 -17.16 -3.93
N LYS A 68 -4.63 -16.25 -2.99
CA LYS A 68 -4.79 -14.77 -3.20
C LYS A 68 -4.15 -14.29 -4.49
N THR A 69 -2.84 -14.56 -4.67
CA THR A 69 -2.07 -14.12 -5.84
C THR A 69 -2.73 -14.55 -7.15
N ASN A 70 -3.30 -15.75 -7.23
CA ASN A 70 -4.01 -16.22 -8.44
C ASN A 70 -5.21 -15.32 -8.78
N VAL A 71 -6.01 -14.93 -7.78
CA VAL A 71 -7.19 -14.07 -8.01
C VAL A 71 -6.78 -12.62 -8.28
N ILE A 72 -5.75 -12.11 -7.58
CA ILE A 72 -5.20 -10.76 -7.84
C ILE A 72 -4.61 -10.71 -9.27
N THR A 73 -3.98 -11.79 -9.73
CA THR A 73 -3.44 -11.88 -11.10
C THR A 73 -4.56 -11.83 -12.15
N MET A 74 -5.69 -12.53 -11.94
CA MET A 74 -6.86 -12.41 -12.82
C MET A 74 -7.37 -10.96 -12.89
N LEU A 75 -7.47 -10.33 -11.73
CA LEU A 75 -7.89 -8.92 -11.64
C LEU A 75 -6.91 -8.01 -12.41
N MET A 76 -5.62 -8.23 -12.22
CA MET A 76 -4.58 -7.44 -12.89
C MET A 76 -4.55 -7.69 -14.40
N ASP A 77 -4.67 -8.94 -14.86
CA ASP A 77 -4.80 -9.27 -16.29
C ASP A 77 -5.92 -8.44 -16.92
N SER A 78 -7.10 -8.46 -16.29
CA SER A 78 -8.28 -7.76 -16.81
C SER A 78 -8.15 -6.23 -16.73
N VAL A 79 -7.51 -5.68 -15.69
CA VAL A 79 -7.23 -4.23 -15.59
C VAL A 79 -6.25 -3.79 -16.66
N LEU A 80 -5.17 -4.57 -16.89
CA LEU A 80 -4.14 -4.23 -17.88
C LEU A 80 -4.67 -4.30 -19.31
N GLU A 81 -5.58 -5.25 -19.60
CA GLU A 81 -6.24 -5.35 -20.92
C GLU A 81 -7.14 -4.14 -21.24
N GLN A 82 -7.70 -3.50 -20.22
CA GLN A 82 -8.60 -2.35 -20.34
C GLN A 82 -7.93 -1.01 -20.06
N LEU A 83 -6.60 -0.99 -19.87
CA LEU A 83 -5.86 0.19 -19.48
C LEU A 83 -5.84 1.23 -20.60
N SER A 84 -6.33 2.43 -20.30
CA SER A 84 -6.36 3.57 -21.23
C SER A 84 -5.22 4.55 -20.97
N ASP A 85 -5.06 5.54 -21.85
CA ASP A 85 -4.08 6.61 -21.64
C ASP A 85 -4.43 7.53 -20.46
N ASP A 86 -5.69 7.54 -20.02
CA ASP A 86 -6.11 8.27 -18.80
C ASP A 86 -5.86 7.49 -17.49
N ASP A 87 -5.22 6.33 -17.58
CA ASP A 87 -4.98 5.43 -16.47
C ASP A 87 -3.49 5.29 -16.15
N ILE A 88 -3.20 4.90 -14.91
CA ILE A 88 -1.90 4.42 -14.46
C ILE A 88 -2.09 3.27 -13.46
N VAL A 89 -1.23 2.28 -13.53
CA VAL A 89 -1.15 1.18 -12.55
C VAL A 89 0.15 1.30 -11.78
N ILE A 90 0.07 1.29 -10.45
CA ILE A 90 1.22 1.27 -9.55
C ILE A 90 1.14 -0.01 -8.72
N ILE A 91 2.19 -0.82 -8.80
CA ILE A 91 2.26 -2.14 -8.19
C ILE A 91 3.39 -2.15 -7.17
N PHE A 92 3.06 -2.40 -5.90
CA PHE A 92 4.03 -2.75 -4.88
C PHE A 92 4.13 -4.28 -4.83
N ASP A 93 5.25 -4.82 -5.31
CA ASP A 93 5.45 -6.25 -5.47
C ASP A 93 6.48 -6.76 -4.44
N SER A 94 6.00 -7.51 -3.47
CA SER A 94 6.84 -8.03 -2.39
C SER A 94 7.57 -9.34 -2.72
N LYS A 95 7.13 -10.05 -3.77
CA LYS A 95 7.62 -11.37 -4.15
C LYS A 95 8.09 -11.47 -5.59
N ARG A 96 8.02 -10.37 -6.33
CA ARG A 96 8.32 -10.30 -7.76
C ARG A 96 7.37 -11.14 -8.65
N ASP A 97 6.23 -11.56 -8.13
CA ASP A 97 5.27 -12.38 -8.88
C ASP A 97 4.69 -11.58 -10.05
N PHE A 98 4.30 -10.34 -9.82
CA PHE A 98 3.75 -9.44 -10.83
C PHE A 98 4.82 -8.91 -11.77
N PHE A 99 5.99 -8.54 -11.25
CA PHE A 99 7.12 -8.12 -12.06
C PHE A 99 7.53 -9.21 -13.06
N ASN A 100 7.73 -10.44 -12.60
CA ASN A 100 8.14 -11.55 -13.47
C ASN A 100 7.10 -11.89 -14.55
N ARG A 101 5.81 -11.65 -14.29
CA ARG A 101 4.74 -11.94 -15.22
C ARG A 101 4.53 -10.82 -16.25
N TYR A 102 4.58 -9.56 -15.82
CA TYR A 102 4.10 -8.43 -16.63
C TYR A 102 5.20 -7.49 -17.11
N PHE A 103 6.32 -7.39 -16.41
CA PHE A 103 7.35 -6.42 -16.79
C PHE A 103 8.01 -6.78 -18.12
N SER A 104 8.08 -5.79 -19.01
CA SER A 104 8.85 -5.89 -20.26
C SER A 104 9.76 -4.68 -20.41
N PRO A 105 11.09 -4.87 -20.48
CA PRO A 105 12.03 -3.77 -20.63
C PRO A 105 11.96 -3.10 -22.02
N ARG A 106 11.23 -3.69 -22.96
CA ARG A 106 10.98 -3.13 -24.31
C ARG A 106 9.74 -2.24 -24.35
N ASN A 107 8.88 -2.34 -23.36
CA ASN A 107 7.67 -1.50 -23.28
C ASN A 107 8.04 -0.17 -22.59
N PRO A 108 7.98 0.99 -23.29
CA PRO A 108 8.33 2.27 -22.71
C PRO A 108 7.37 2.75 -21.61
N LYS A 109 6.16 2.17 -21.56
CA LYS A 109 5.15 2.45 -20.53
C LYS A 109 5.43 1.68 -19.22
N HIS A 110 6.33 0.67 -19.23
CA HIS A 110 6.72 -0.07 -18.02
C HIS A 110 7.91 0.61 -17.34
N ILE A 111 7.67 1.00 -16.11
CA ILE A 111 8.64 1.66 -15.25
C ILE A 111 8.91 0.76 -14.05
N VAL A 112 10.17 0.54 -13.69
CA VAL A 112 10.53 -0.21 -12.50
C VAL A 112 11.49 0.58 -11.63
N ILE A 113 11.27 0.52 -10.31
CA ILE A 113 12.24 0.90 -9.31
C ILE A 113 12.55 -0.32 -8.45
N SER A 114 13.83 -0.68 -8.38
CA SER A 114 14.30 -1.85 -7.65
C SER A 114 15.67 -1.57 -7.05
N SER A 115 15.82 -1.83 -5.76
CA SER A 115 17.13 -1.77 -5.07
C SER A 115 17.95 -3.04 -5.27
N ASN A 116 17.40 -4.07 -5.93
CA ASN A 116 18.12 -5.30 -6.24
C ASN A 116 19.22 -5.04 -7.29
N SER A 117 20.44 -5.50 -7.00
CA SER A 117 21.58 -5.31 -7.89
C SER A 117 21.39 -5.93 -9.28
N CYS A 118 20.60 -7.00 -9.40
CA CYS A 118 20.28 -7.64 -10.67
C CYS A 118 19.46 -6.73 -11.60
N ASP A 119 18.72 -5.78 -11.05
CA ASP A 119 17.82 -4.90 -11.79
C ASP A 119 18.48 -3.57 -12.19
N ARG A 120 19.74 -3.35 -11.83
CA ARG A 120 20.47 -2.08 -12.04
C ARG A 120 20.38 -1.52 -13.46
N LEU A 121 20.32 -2.37 -14.48
CA LEU A 121 20.26 -1.96 -15.88
C LEU A 121 18.85 -1.62 -16.38
N ILE A 122 17.83 -2.02 -15.65
CA ILE A 122 16.41 -1.82 -16.00
C ILE A 122 15.71 -0.86 -15.07
N SER A 123 16.17 -0.76 -13.80
CA SER A 123 15.60 0.16 -12.81
C SER A 123 15.83 1.61 -13.21
N ARG A 124 14.79 2.44 -13.05
CA ARG A 124 14.96 3.90 -13.02
C ARG A 124 15.41 4.35 -11.64
N SER A 125 15.88 5.57 -11.51
CA SER A 125 16.12 6.22 -10.22
C SER A 125 14.92 7.06 -9.81
N TRP A 126 14.64 7.09 -8.52
CA TRP A 126 13.69 8.06 -7.98
C TRP A 126 14.39 9.40 -7.77
N ASN A 127 13.76 10.50 -8.13
CA ASN A 127 14.26 11.84 -7.86
C ASN A 127 13.29 12.58 -6.95
N LEU A 128 13.70 12.80 -5.68
CA LEU A 128 12.87 13.45 -4.68
C LEU A 128 12.53 14.90 -5.02
N PHE A 129 13.43 15.62 -5.70
CA PHE A 129 13.16 17.01 -6.09
C PHE A 129 12.01 17.08 -7.10
N HIS A 130 11.92 16.11 -8.02
CA HIS A 130 10.83 16.02 -8.99
C HIS A 130 9.48 15.66 -8.37
N GLU A 131 9.45 15.19 -7.12
CA GLU A 131 8.18 15.09 -6.35
C GLU A 131 7.73 16.45 -5.83
N CYS A 132 8.63 17.43 -5.68
CA CYS A 132 8.30 18.72 -5.09
C CYS A 132 7.60 19.67 -6.06
N PHE A 133 7.79 19.49 -7.38
CA PHE A 133 7.19 20.33 -8.41
C PHE A 133 6.84 19.52 -9.66
N LEU A 134 5.73 19.87 -10.31
CA LEU A 134 5.24 19.17 -11.51
C LEU A 134 5.79 19.76 -12.82
N SER A 135 6.10 21.05 -12.82
CA SER A 135 6.62 21.79 -13.99
C SER A 135 8.03 22.28 -13.71
N GLU A 136 8.90 22.18 -14.71
CA GLU A 136 10.27 22.71 -14.66
C GLU A 136 10.32 24.22 -15.01
N GLN A 137 9.17 24.86 -15.22
CA GLN A 137 9.10 26.31 -15.45
C GLN A 137 9.31 27.04 -14.13
N ASN A 138 10.18 28.03 -14.13
CA ASN A 138 10.43 28.89 -12.97
C ASN A 138 9.25 29.84 -12.71
N PRO A 139 8.90 30.12 -11.45
CA PRO A 139 9.52 29.59 -10.25
C PRO A 139 9.05 28.16 -9.95
N ILE A 140 9.97 27.28 -9.53
CA ILE A 140 9.66 25.94 -9.01
C ILE A 140 9.26 25.98 -7.52
N LEU A 141 9.58 27.07 -6.82
CA LEU A 141 9.16 27.32 -5.44
C LEU A 141 7.78 27.99 -5.41
N THR A 142 6.76 27.17 -5.23
CA THR A 142 5.36 27.59 -5.05
C THR A 142 4.88 27.17 -3.66
N ASP A 143 3.70 27.62 -3.24
CA ASP A 143 3.09 27.17 -1.98
C ASP A 143 2.94 25.65 -1.93
N ASP A 144 2.56 25.01 -3.02
CA ASP A 144 2.48 23.56 -3.14
C ASP A 144 3.85 22.91 -2.93
N THR A 145 4.93 23.49 -3.47
CA THR A 145 6.30 22.98 -3.27
C THR A 145 6.65 22.92 -1.78
N TYR A 146 6.30 23.94 -1.00
CA TYR A 146 6.52 23.95 0.45
C TYR A 146 5.77 22.82 1.17
N VAL A 147 4.52 22.55 0.76
CA VAL A 147 3.71 21.46 1.33
C VAL A 147 4.39 20.12 1.06
N TYR A 148 4.77 19.85 -0.19
CA TYR A 148 5.39 18.57 -0.57
C TYR A 148 6.77 18.37 0.03
N VAL A 149 7.59 19.40 0.11
CA VAL A 149 8.90 19.31 0.81
C VAL A 149 8.71 19.02 2.30
N ASN A 150 7.69 19.60 2.94
CA ASN A 150 7.39 19.32 4.34
C ASN A 150 6.92 17.88 4.55
N GLU A 151 6.05 17.37 3.69
CA GLU A 151 5.59 15.97 3.73
C GLU A 151 6.75 14.99 3.49
N MET A 152 7.58 15.27 2.48
CA MET A 152 8.75 14.47 2.15
C MET A 152 9.75 14.41 3.31
N SER A 153 10.14 15.55 3.86
CA SER A 153 11.13 15.59 4.94
C SER A 153 10.67 14.83 6.18
N LYS A 154 9.39 14.91 6.52
CA LYS A 154 8.81 14.10 7.60
C LYS A 154 8.75 12.62 7.22
N GLY A 155 8.32 12.30 6.00
CA GLY A 155 8.21 10.94 5.50
C GLY A 155 9.54 10.18 5.55
N LEU A 156 10.62 10.81 5.13
CA LEU A 156 11.96 10.22 5.11
C LEU A 156 12.54 9.95 6.50
N MET A 157 12.06 10.67 7.55
CA MET A 157 12.51 10.48 8.93
C MET A 157 11.73 9.42 9.72
N ARG A 158 10.67 8.85 9.17
CA ARG A 158 9.74 7.97 9.91
C ARG A 158 10.38 6.72 10.50
N ASN A 159 11.32 6.08 9.79
CA ASN A 159 12.04 4.92 10.32
C ASN A 159 12.86 5.22 11.58
N LEU A 160 13.21 6.49 11.79
CA LEU A 160 14.02 6.96 12.92
C LEU A 160 13.17 7.56 14.04
N GLU A 161 11.85 7.54 13.91
CA GLU A 161 10.96 8.07 14.95
C GLU A 161 11.13 7.31 16.27
N SER A 162 11.37 8.07 17.34
CA SER A 162 11.46 7.55 18.70
C SER A 162 10.48 8.30 19.59
N PRO A 163 9.46 7.64 20.15
CA PRO A 163 8.55 8.29 21.11
C PRO A 163 9.27 8.88 22.34
N GLN A 164 10.43 8.31 22.69
CA GLN A 164 11.23 8.75 23.84
C GLN A 164 12.07 10.00 23.53
N GLN A 165 12.38 10.25 22.26
CA GLN A 165 13.23 11.37 21.84
C GLN A 165 12.70 12.06 20.57
N PRO A 166 11.46 12.58 20.59
CA PRO A 166 10.84 13.17 19.40
C PRO A 166 11.56 14.42 18.89
N PHE A 167 12.30 15.11 19.77
CA PHE A 167 13.02 16.33 19.43
C PHE A 167 14.00 16.13 18.26
N PHE A 168 14.82 15.06 18.29
CA PHE A 168 15.84 14.85 17.27
C PHE A 168 15.24 14.58 15.90
N ASN A 169 14.15 13.82 15.86
CA ASN A 169 13.43 13.55 14.62
C ASN A 169 12.81 14.82 14.03
N ILE A 170 12.16 15.64 14.86
CA ILE A 170 11.55 16.91 14.44
C ILE A 170 12.64 17.86 13.92
N ALA A 171 13.73 18.05 14.68
CA ALA A 171 14.82 18.94 14.30
C ALA A 171 15.51 18.50 12.99
N ALA A 172 15.80 17.20 12.86
CA ALA A 172 16.40 16.64 11.65
C ALA A 172 15.47 16.78 10.43
N SER A 173 14.17 16.55 10.62
CA SER A 173 13.16 16.75 9.57
C SER A 173 13.07 18.22 9.12
N ASP A 174 13.11 19.16 10.06
CA ASP A 174 13.09 20.60 9.76
C ASP A 174 14.36 21.05 9.03
N ILE A 175 15.52 20.50 9.41
CA ILE A 175 16.78 20.77 8.72
C ILE A 175 16.78 20.18 7.32
N LEU A 176 16.33 18.95 7.16
CA LEU A 176 16.20 18.33 5.83
C LEU A 176 15.28 19.15 4.92
N ARG A 177 14.13 19.58 5.45
CA ARG A 177 13.21 20.49 4.75
C ARG A 177 13.91 21.76 4.30
N MET A 178 14.65 22.40 5.18
CA MET A 178 15.42 23.60 4.88
C MET A 178 16.44 23.37 3.78
N ILE A 179 17.19 22.27 3.84
CA ILE A 179 18.20 21.93 2.83
C ILE A 179 17.55 21.72 1.45
N ILE A 180 16.48 20.93 1.36
CA ILE A 180 15.75 20.71 0.11
C ILE A 180 15.26 22.03 -0.48
N LEU A 181 14.64 22.90 0.36
CA LEU A 181 14.20 24.22 -0.08
C LEU A 181 15.34 25.11 -0.53
N SER A 182 16.53 24.98 0.07
CA SER A 182 17.71 25.76 -0.33
C SER A 182 18.26 25.32 -1.70
N PHE A 183 18.24 24.01 -1.99
CA PHE A 183 18.57 23.49 -3.34
C PHE A 183 17.60 24.01 -4.39
N LEU A 184 16.31 23.95 -4.10
CA LEU A 184 15.26 24.45 -5.00
C LEU A 184 15.37 25.98 -5.22
N ALA A 185 15.63 26.74 -4.14
CA ALA A 185 15.81 28.21 -4.25
C ALA A 185 17.05 28.57 -5.06
N TYR A 186 18.15 27.81 -4.93
CA TYR A 186 19.34 28.01 -5.74
C TYR A 186 19.05 27.74 -7.23
N ALA A 187 18.33 26.66 -7.53
CA ALA A 187 17.96 26.33 -8.89
C ALA A 187 17.06 27.41 -9.52
N ASP A 188 16.08 27.95 -8.78
CA ASP A 188 15.23 29.06 -9.24
C ASP A 188 16.04 30.34 -9.58
N VAL A 189 17.02 30.67 -8.74
CA VAL A 189 17.82 31.90 -8.94
C VAL A 189 18.86 31.74 -10.04
N SER A 190 19.49 30.56 -10.15
CA SER A 190 20.54 30.29 -11.14
C SER A 190 20.02 29.84 -12.50
N ASP A 191 18.75 29.45 -12.60
CA ASP A 191 18.15 28.77 -13.75
C ASP A 191 18.92 27.48 -14.14
N ASP A 192 19.53 26.82 -13.12
CA ASP A 192 20.31 25.61 -13.28
C ASP A 192 19.77 24.50 -12.35
N HIS A 193 19.12 23.52 -12.94
CA HIS A 193 18.52 22.39 -12.23
C HIS A 193 19.45 21.17 -12.11
N SER A 194 20.70 21.25 -12.59
CA SER A 194 21.63 20.12 -12.62
C SER A 194 21.98 19.56 -11.25
N SER A 195 21.88 20.39 -10.21
CA SER A 195 22.08 20.00 -8.80
C SER A 195 20.86 19.35 -8.14
N LEU A 196 19.68 19.38 -8.77
CA LEU A 196 18.45 18.79 -8.22
C LEU A 196 18.43 17.26 -8.38
N THR A 197 19.36 16.60 -7.73
CA THR A 197 19.52 15.13 -7.75
C THR A 197 19.67 14.58 -6.32
N ASN A 198 19.18 13.37 -6.10
CA ASN A 198 19.36 12.68 -4.83
C ASN A 198 20.85 12.48 -4.50
N GLN A 199 21.68 12.28 -5.52
CA GLN A 199 23.13 12.14 -5.34
C GLN A 199 23.75 13.43 -4.75
N ALA A 200 23.41 14.60 -5.31
CA ALA A 200 23.92 15.88 -4.82
C ALA A 200 23.47 16.17 -3.39
N LEU A 201 22.19 15.89 -3.09
CA LEU A 201 21.65 16.02 -1.73
C LEU A 201 22.37 15.10 -0.74
N ALA A 202 22.53 13.81 -1.09
CA ALA A 202 23.19 12.84 -0.23
C ALA A 202 24.66 13.18 -0.01
N ASP A 203 25.36 13.60 -1.08
CA ASP A 203 26.78 14.01 -0.98
C ASP A 203 26.99 15.26 -0.13
N PHE A 204 26.00 16.18 -0.11
CA PHE A 204 25.99 17.31 0.82
C PHE A 204 25.77 16.82 2.25
N LEU A 205 24.72 16.03 2.49
CA LEU A 205 24.35 15.53 3.84
C LEU A 205 25.47 14.65 4.45
N ASP A 206 26.14 13.83 3.66
CA ASP A 206 27.25 12.98 4.13
C ASP A 206 28.46 13.80 4.66
N LYS A 207 28.61 15.03 4.21
CA LYS A 207 29.77 15.89 4.52
C LYS A 207 29.42 17.09 5.40
N ALA A 208 28.15 17.45 5.44
CA ALA A 208 27.69 18.67 6.10
C ALA A 208 27.91 18.61 7.63
N LYS A 209 28.56 19.64 8.14
CA LYS A 209 28.70 19.91 9.58
C LYS A 209 27.74 21.01 10.00
N THR A 210 27.61 21.22 11.28
CA THR A 210 26.81 22.31 11.86
C THR A 210 27.04 23.66 11.14
N GLU A 211 28.29 24.00 10.82
CA GLU A 211 28.61 25.23 10.10
C GLU A 211 27.98 25.28 8.68
N ASP A 212 28.03 24.18 7.96
CA ASP A 212 27.49 24.09 6.58
C ASP A 212 25.97 24.17 6.61
N LEU A 213 25.33 23.51 7.59
CA LEU A 213 23.87 23.56 7.79
C LEU A 213 23.42 24.99 8.14
N ILE A 214 24.16 25.71 8.98
CA ILE A 214 23.88 27.11 9.34
C ILE A 214 24.07 28.02 8.12
N LYS A 215 25.10 27.81 7.30
CA LYS A 215 25.30 28.56 6.05
C LYS A 215 24.15 28.32 5.07
N ALA A 216 23.70 27.07 4.91
CA ALA A 216 22.58 26.73 4.06
C ALA A 216 21.26 27.34 4.55
N ALA A 217 21.06 27.50 5.87
CA ALA A 217 19.90 28.15 6.44
C ALA A 217 19.83 29.65 6.11
N GLY A 218 20.97 30.31 6.03
CA GLY A 218 21.07 31.74 5.75
C GLY A 218 20.19 32.58 6.70
N THR A 219 19.65 33.68 6.16
CA THR A 219 18.71 34.54 6.89
C THR A 219 17.26 34.05 6.84
N ARG A 220 16.93 33.17 5.91
CA ARG A 220 15.56 32.70 5.68
C ARG A 220 15.09 31.69 6.74
N PHE A 221 15.99 30.86 7.25
CA PHE A 221 15.69 29.77 8.19
C PHE A 221 16.41 29.95 9.53
N GLN A 222 16.40 31.16 10.08
CA GLN A 222 17.13 31.47 11.32
C GLN A 222 16.73 30.59 12.53
N TYR A 223 15.51 30.08 12.56
CA TYR A 223 15.04 29.19 13.62
C TYR A 223 15.86 27.88 13.74
N ILE A 224 16.55 27.46 12.67
CA ILE A 224 17.43 26.28 12.67
C ILE A 224 18.59 26.44 13.66
N HIS A 225 19.02 27.68 13.95
CA HIS A 225 20.04 27.95 14.94
C HIS A 225 19.63 27.48 16.35
N SER A 226 18.33 27.38 16.64
CA SER A 226 17.85 26.85 17.91
C SER A 226 18.12 25.36 18.10
N TYR A 227 18.23 24.62 16.98
CA TYR A 227 18.58 23.19 16.99
C TYR A 227 20.08 22.93 16.96
N LEU A 228 20.84 23.74 16.23
CA LEU A 228 22.24 23.54 15.94
C LEU A 228 23.19 24.30 16.90
N GLY A 229 22.71 25.38 17.52
CA GLY A 229 23.50 26.20 18.42
C GLY A 229 24.66 26.92 17.73
N ASN A 230 25.82 27.04 18.45
CA ASN A 230 27.00 27.70 17.92
C ASN A 230 27.90 26.70 17.19
N PRO A 231 28.24 26.92 15.92
CA PRO A 231 29.08 26.02 15.13
C PRO A 231 30.49 25.83 15.72
N ASN A 232 31.01 26.84 16.43
CA ASN A 232 32.35 26.77 17.08
C ASN A 232 32.33 26.05 18.44
N SER A 233 31.13 25.67 18.93
CA SER A 233 30.99 24.98 20.21
C SER A 233 29.82 23.96 20.09
N PRO A 234 30.04 22.81 19.40
CA PRO A 234 29.03 21.80 19.24
C PRO A 234 28.51 21.29 20.59
N THR A 235 27.22 21.13 20.71
CA THR A 235 26.55 20.58 21.89
C THR A 235 26.14 19.12 21.65
N PRO A 236 25.93 18.32 22.71
CA PRO A 236 25.36 16.97 22.53
C PRO A 236 24.05 16.96 21.72
N GLN A 237 23.27 18.03 21.81
CA GLN A 237 22.03 18.22 21.07
C GLN A 237 22.31 18.39 19.58
N SER A 238 23.22 19.29 19.16
CA SER A 238 23.53 19.50 17.74
C SER A 238 24.16 18.25 17.11
N LEU A 239 25.06 17.57 17.82
CA LEU A 239 25.65 16.31 17.38
C LEU A 239 24.59 15.20 17.24
N GLY A 240 23.59 15.16 18.13
CA GLY A 240 22.46 14.24 18.02
C GLY A 240 21.62 14.49 16.75
N VAL A 241 21.33 15.75 16.43
CA VAL A 241 20.60 16.13 15.21
C VAL A 241 21.38 15.77 13.96
N GLU A 242 22.68 16.04 13.91
CA GLU A 242 23.56 15.61 12.80
C GLU A 242 23.56 14.07 12.66
N GLY A 243 23.63 13.35 13.78
CA GLY A 243 23.58 11.88 13.80
C GLY A 243 22.28 11.33 13.18
N PHE A 244 21.14 11.95 13.44
CA PHE A 244 19.85 11.56 12.81
C PHE A 244 19.85 11.84 11.31
N LEU A 245 20.39 12.97 10.85
CA LEU A 245 20.51 13.27 9.41
C LEU A 245 21.43 12.25 8.71
N HIS A 246 22.57 11.93 9.29
CA HIS A 246 23.48 10.94 8.74
C HIS A 246 22.88 9.54 8.72
N ALA A 247 22.15 9.13 9.79
CA ALA A 247 21.46 7.84 9.83
C ALA A 247 20.42 7.74 8.72
N MET A 248 19.58 8.75 8.55
CA MET A 248 18.59 8.81 7.46
C MET A 248 19.27 8.74 6.09
N THR A 249 20.35 9.51 5.88
CA THR A 249 21.08 9.53 4.61
C THR A 249 21.64 8.14 4.28
N ALA A 250 22.23 7.45 5.24
CA ALA A 250 22.78 6.12 5.08
C ALA A 250 21.70 5.04 4.80
N GLU A 251 20.53 5.18 5.40
CA GLU A 251 19.43 4.23 5.21
C GLU A 251 18.72 4.42 3.86
N ILE A 252 18.43 5.65 3.49
CA ILE A 252 17.52 5.96 2.38
C ILE A 252 18.25 6.12 1.06
N PHE A 253 19.39 6.85 1.05
CA PHE A 253 20.09 7.13 -0.19
C PHE A 253 21.02 5.98 -0.62
N ILE A 254 20.39 4.87 -1.02
CA ILE A 254 21.09 3.68 -1.54
C ILE A 254 20.53 3.28 -2.91
N GLY A 255 21.38 2.72 -3.78
CA GLY A 255 20.98 2.23 -5.10
C GLY A 255 20.21 3.26 -5.92
N PRO A 256 19.00 2.94 -6.42
CA PRO A 256 18.22 3.82 -7.28
C PRO A 256 17.60 5.02 -6.53
N PHE A 257 17.70 5.05 -5.20
CA PHE A 257 17.29 6.19 -4.37
C PHE A 257 18.43 7.20 -4.15
N ARG A 258 19.65 6.89 -4.58
CA ARG A 258 20.80 7.80 -4.55
C ARG A 258 21.34 8.09 -5.94
N THR A 259 21.72 7.03 -6.66
CA THR A 259 22.51 7.15 -7.88
C THR A 259 21.61 7.27 -9.10
N PRO A 260 21.83 8.26 -9.97
CA PRO A 260 21.10 8.38 -11.23
C PRO A 260 21.19 7.12 -12.08
N SER A 261 20.08 6.72 -12.69
CA SER A 261 20.00 5.56 -13.57
C SER A 261 20.26 5.93 -15.03
N LEU A 262 20.84 5.00 -15.78
CA LEU A 262 20.95 5.11 -17.25
C LEU A 262 19.58 5.10 -17.95
N ARG A 263 18.53 4.65 -17.26
CA ARG A 263 17.12 4.65 -17.74
C ARG A 263 16.40 5.96 -17.43
N GLY A 264 17.09 6.92 -16.84
CA GLY A 264 16.52 8.16 -16.37
C GLY A 264 15.90 8.03 -14.99
N ASP A 265 15.40 9.14 -14.51
CA ASP A 265 14.71 9.22 -13.24
C ASP A 265 13.18 9.29 -13.42
N PHE A 266 12.47 9.24 -12.31
CA PHE A 266 11.03 9.48 -12.24
C PHE A 266 10.62 10.07 -10.89
N ALA A 267 9.43 10.64 -10.88
CA ALA A 267 8.69 11.01 -9.70
C ALA A 267 7.27 10.44 -9.78
N ILE A 268 6.77 9.87 -8.69
CA ILE A 268 5.43 9.26 -8.67
C ILE A 268 4.35 10.29 -8.96
N ARG A 269 4.46 11.49 -8.38
CA ARG A 269 3.50 12.57 -8.61
C ARG A 269 3.40 12.94 -10.08
N ARG A 270 4.54 13.13 -10.77
CA ARG A 270 4.57 13.40 -12.21
C ARG A 270 3.91 12.26 -12.99
N LEU A 271 4.23 11.00 -12.68
CA LEU A 271 3.63 9.85 -13.35
C LEU A 271 2.11 9.77 -13.15
N VAL A 272 1.62 10.03 -11.93
CA VAL A 272 0.18 10.05 -11.62
C VAL A 272 -0.52 11.20 -12.35
N ASN A 273 0.13 12.35 -12.51
CA ASN A 273 -0.44 13.48 -13.24
C ASN A 273 -0.45 13.25 -14.76
N GLU A 274 0.60 12.62 -15.30
CA GLU A 274 0.74 12.33 -16.74
C GLU A 274 -0.10 11.15 -17.21
N LYS A 275 -0.27 10.11 -16.37
CA LYS A 275 -0.94 8.84 -16.71
C LYS A 275 -0.28 8.13 -17.90
N GLY A 276 -0.95 8.11 -19.06
CA GLY A 276 -0.44 7.57 -20.31
C GLY A 276 -0.48 6.04 -20.41
N GLY A 277 -1.33 5.35 -19.65
CA GLY A 277 -1.39 3.88 -19.60
C GLY A 277 -0.09 3.26 -19.09
N LYS A 278 0.60 3.94 -18.19
CA LYS A 278 1.87 3.46 -17.61
C LYS A 278 1.63 2.41 -16.53
N VAL A 279 2.59 1.48 -16.41
CA VAL A 279 2.62 0.46 -15.34
C VAL A 279 3.92 0.60 -14.58
N VAL A 280 3.83 0.93 -13.30
CA VAL A 280 4.95 1.19 -12.41
C VAL A 280 5.11 0.03 -11.44
N PHE A 281 6.27 -0.61 -11.45
CA PHE A 281 6.64 -1.69 -10.55
C PHE A 281 7.57 -1.15 -9.46
N ILE A 282 7.11 -1.16 -8.22
CA ILE A 282 7.90 -0.84 -7.03
C ILE A 282 8.27 -2.17 -6.39
N GLU A 283 9.53 -2.60 -6.62
CA GLU A 283 10.03 -3.88 -6.18
C GLU A 283 10.55 -3.81 -4.74
N TYR A 284 9.94 -4.58 -3.85
CA TYR A 284 10.39 -4.70 -2.47
C TYR A 284 11.53 -5.70 -2.37
N ASP A 285 12.71 -5.22 -2.00
CA ASP A 285 13.86 -6.09 -1.71
C ASP A 285 13.82 -6.54 -0.25
N VAL A 286 13.56 -7.82 -0.01
CA VAL A 286 13.46 -8.40 1.33
C VAL A 286 14.70 -8.13 2.19
N SER A 287 15.89 -8.03 1.57
CA SER A 287 17.14 -7.76 2.29
C SER A 287 17.29 -6.29 2.76
N ARG A 288 16.55 -5.37 2.16
CA ARG A 288 16.64 -3.92 2.41
C ARG A 288 15.28 -3.28 2.69
N GLY A 289 14.23 -4.06 2.61
CA GLY A 289 12.85 -3.55 2.63
C GLY A 289 12.49 -2.83 3.93
N SER A 290 12.94 -3.33 5.07
CA SER A 290 12.71 -2.66 6.36
C SER A 290 13.39 -1.29 6.41
N THR A 291 14.61 -1.18 5.89
CA THR A 291 15.36 0.09 5.80
C THR A 291 14.69 1.09 4.85
N LEU A 292 14.18 0.61 3.71
CA LEU A 292 13.54 1.43 2.69
C LEU A 292 12.03 1.60 2.87
N SER A 293 11.45 1.06 3.96
CA SER A 293 9.99 1.09 4.16
C SER A 293 9.41 2.51 4.20
N ALA A 294 10.15 3.47 4.75
CA ALA A 294 9.75 4.89 4.75
C ALA A 294 9.63 5.45 3.32
N VAL A 295 10.58 5.13 2.43
CA VAL A 295 10.55 5.58 1.04
C VAL A 295 9.41 4.91 0.28
N TYR A 296 9.24 3.58 0.43
CA TYR A 296 8.13 2.88 -0.23
C TYR A 296 6.77 3.42 0.20
N SER A 297 6.59 3.65 1.50
CA SER A 297 5.37 4.26 2.03
C SER A 297 5.15 5.67 1.48
N LEU A 298 6.21 6.48 1.39
CA LEU A 298 6.15 7.84 0.86
C LEU A 298 5.77 7.85 -0.64
N LEU A 299 6.28 6.91 -1.44
CA LEU A 299 5.89 6.79 -2.85
C LEU A 299 4.38 6.49 -2.99
N PHE A 300 3.84 5.65 -2.11
CA PHE A 300 2.39 5.39 -2.07
C PHE A 300 1.60 6.60 -1.61
N ASP A 301 2.04 7.30 -0.56
CA ASP A 301 1.41 8.53 -0.08
C ASP A 301 1.35 9.58 -1.20
N PHE A 302 2.43 9.78 -1.96
CA PHE A 302 2.44 10.70 -3.09
C PHE A 302 1.51 10.26 -4.22
N ALA A 303 1.40 8.98 -4.50
CA ALA A 303 0.43 8.48 -5.48
C ALA A 303 -1.01 8.77 -5.05
N ILE A 304 -1.31 8.56 -3.78
CA ILE A 304 -2.63 8.81 -3.20
C ILE A 304 -2.96 10.29 -3.22
N THR A 305 -2.08 11.12 -2.63
CA THR A 305 -2.34 12.57 -2.48
C THR A 305 -2.44 13.28 -3.82
N GLU A 306 -1.59 12.93 -4.79
CA GLU A 306 -1.67 13.48 -6.15
C GLU A 306 -2.97 13.10 -6.86
N GLN A 307 -3.38 11.82 -6.78
CA GLN A 307 -4.65 11.40 -7.36
C GLN A 307 -5.85 12.07 -6.70
N LEU A 308 -5.84 12.17 -5.36
CA LEU A 308 -6.91 12.84 -4.63
C LEU A 308 -6.99 14.35 -4.94
N SER A 309 -5.85 14.98 -5.17
CA SER A 309 -5.78 16.40 -5.54
C SER A 309 -6.33 16.65 -6.94
N THR A 310 -5.84 15.92 -7.94
CA THR A 310 -6.19 16.15 -9.34
C THR A 310 -7.55 15.57 -9.72
N GLY A 311 -7.88 14.40 -9.22
CA GLY A 311 -9.11 13.66 -9.58
C GLY A 311 -9.22 13.31 -11.07
N LYS A 312 -8.11 13.37 -11.83
CA LYS A 312 -8.10 13.11 -13.27
C LYS A 312 -7.80 11.64 -13.54
N GLY A 313 -8.56 11.03 -14.46
CA GLY A 313 -8.37 9.67 -14.88
C GLY A 313 -8.42 8.66 -13.70
N ARG A 314 -7.82 7.48 -13.86
CA ARG A 314 -7.78 6.46 -12.81
C ARG A 314 -6.35 6.11 -12.42
N THR A 315 -6.14 5.93 -11.12
CA THR A 315 -4.90 5.33 -10.57
C THR A 315 -5.27 4.02 -9.87
N PHE A 316 -4.75 2.91 -10.38
CA PHE A 316 -4.87 1.61 -9.75
C PHE A 316 -3.65 1.37 -8.86
N LEU A 317 -3.87 1.22 -7.55
CA LEU A 317 -2.84 0.88 -6.58
C LEU A 317 -2.97 -0.59 -6.20
N PHE A 318 -2.04 -1.41 -6.65
CA PHE A 318 -1.92 -2.80 -6.23
C PHE A 318 -0.84 -2.93 -5.16
N CYS A 319 -1.22 -3.40 -3.98
CA CYS A 319 -0.32 -3.64 -2.87
C CYS A 319 -0.36 -5.12 -2.48
N ASP A 320 0.67 -5.88 -2.89
CA ASP A 320 0.74 -7.34 -2.64
C ASP A 320 0.79 -7.68 -1.14
N GLU A 321 1.39 -6.81 -0.32
CA GLU A 321 1.41 -6.99 1.14
C GLU A 321 1.42 -5.62 1.82
N MET A 322 0.26 -5.17 2.27
CA MET A 322 0.09 -3.82 2.83
C MET A 322 0.84 -3.61 4.15
N SER A 323 1.06 -4.67 4.92
CA SER A 323 1.83 -4.63 6.17
C SER A 323 3.30 -4.22 5.99
N LEU A 324 3.82 -4.31 4.76
CA LEU A 324 5.18 -3.87 4.42
C LEU A 324 5.31 -2.36 4.13
N LEU A 325 4.21 -1.62 4.23
CA LEU A 325 4.15 -0.16 4.09
C LEU A 325 3.72 0.52 5.42
N PRO A 326 4.44 0.30 6.54
CA PRO A 326 3.95 0.67 7.89
C PRO A 326 3.81 2.18 8.12
N HIS A 327 4.46 2.97 7.29
CA HIS A 327 4.51 4.44 7.46
C HIS A 327 3.61 5.21 6.50
N CYS A 328 2.77 4.53 5.73
CA CYS A 328 1.82 5.19 4.83
C CYS A 328 0.81 6.00 5.67
N GLN A 329 0.63 7.28 5.32
CA GLN A 329 -0.20 8.21 6.11
C GLN A 329 -1.62 8.34 5.57
N HIS A 330 -1.80 8.09 4.27
CA HIS A 330 -3.03 8.36 3.56
C HIS A 330 -3.85 7.13 3.12
N PRO A 331 -3.67 5.91 3.72
CA PRO A 331 -4.46 4.75 3.29
C PRO A 331 -5.94 4.92 3.61
N SER A 332 -6.29 5.60 4.72
CA SER A 332 -7.68 5.91 5.04
C SER A 332 -8.30 6.93 4.08
N ASP A 333 -7.52 7.93 3.65
CA ASP A 333 -7.96 8.92 2.66
C ASP A 333 -8.19 8.27 1.30
N ALA A 334 -7.30 7.35 0.89
CA ALA A 334 -7.45 6.55 -0.31
C ALA A 334 -8.77 5.78 -0.35
N LEU A 335 -9.16 5.16 0.76
CA LEU A 335 -10.37 4.36 0.87
C LEU A 335 -11.64 5.21 1.00
N ASN A 336 -11.58 6.32 1.74
CA ASN A 336 -12.74 7.16 2.02
C ASN A 336 -13.07 8.14 0.89
N GLN A 337 -12.04 8.71 0.23
CA GLN A 337 -12.18 9.75 -0.79
C GLN A 337 -11.86 9.27 -2.20
N GLY A 338 -11.11 8.18 -2.33
CA GLY A 338 -10.58 7.67 -3.59
C GLY A 338 -11.63 7.37 -4.64
N ARG A 339 -12.82 6.89 -4.24
CA ARG A 339 -13.93 6.57 -5.13
C ARG A 339 -14.24 7.70 -6.11
N SER A 340 -14.53 8.90 -5.60
CA SER A 340 -14.91 10.06 -6.40
C SER A 340 -13.74 10.71 -7.14
N ARG A 341 -12.50 10.35 -6.76
CA ARG A 341 -11.27 10.92 -7.28
C ARG A 341 -10.51 10.01 -8.24
N GLY A 342 -11.10 8.89 -8.67
CA GLY A 342 -10.49 8.00 -9.63
C GLY A 342 -9.42 7.05 -9.07
N LEU A 343 -9.27 6.93 -7.74
CA LEU A 343 -8.37 5.99 -7.11
C LEU A 343 -9.03 4.62 -6.97
N ARG A 344 -8.30 3.55 -7.28
CA ARG A 344 -8.71 2.15 -7.17
C ARG A 344 -7.68 1.40 -6.35
N THR A 345 -7.97 1.15 -5.07
CA THR A 345 -7.02 0.53 -4.13
C THR A 345 -7.31 -0.96 -4.02
N ILE A 346 -6.32 -1.78 -4.37
CA ILE A 346 -6.34 -3.23 -4.27
C ILE A 346 -5.20 -3.64 -3.33
N ALA A 347 -5.53 -4.25 -2.20
CA ALA A 347 -4.54 -4.64 -1.22
C ALA A 347 -4.67 -6.10 -0.82
N SER A 348 -3.56 -6.71 -0.41
CA SER A 348 -3.49 -8.05 0.14
C SER A 348 -2.86 -8.03 1.52
N LEU A 349 -3.36 -8.92 2.38
CA LEU A 349 -2.84 -9.17 3.73
C LEU A 349 -2.80 -10.67 4.01
N GLN A 350 -1.76 -11.12 4.70
CA GLN A 350 -1.68 -12.51 5.16
C GLN A 350 -2.39 -12.69 6.50
N SER A 351 -2.30 -11.70 7.37
CA SER A 351 -2.94 -11.66 8.69
C SER A 351 -3.35 -10.24 9.04
N ILE A 352 -4.50 -10.11 9.72
CA ILE A 352 -4.97 -8.80 10.19
C ILE A 352 -4.05 -8.23 11.29
N ASN A 353 -3.41 -9.09 12.08
CA ASN A 353 -2.48 -8.65 13.12
C ASN A 353 -1.28 -7.93 12.55
N GLN A 354 -0.77 -8.36 11.39
CA GLN A 354 0.33 -7.64 10.71
C GLN A 354 -0.07 -6.21 10.34
N LEU A 355 -1.34 -5.98 9.99
CA LEU A 355 -1.84 -4.62 9.75
C LEU A 355 -1.89 -3.81 11.05
N TYR A 356 -2.33 -4.44 12.15
CA TYR A 356 -2.40 -3.77 13.46
C TYR A 356 -1.01 -3.47 14.01
N ASP A 357 -0.03 -4.35 13.79
CA ASP A 357 1.36 -4.11 14.15
C ASP A 357 1.97 -2.95 13.35
N ALA A 358 1.65 -2.88 12.05
CA ALA A 358 2.19 -1.84 11.17
C ALA A 358 1.59 -0.45 11.40
N TYR A 359 0.31 -0.35 11.72
CA TYR A 359 -0.43 0.92 11.81
C TYR A 359 -0.96 1.25 13.21
N GLY A 360 -0.82 0.34 14.16
CA GLY A 360 -1.53 0.38 15.44
C GLY A 360 -2.99 -0.09 15.30
N GLU A 361 -3.55 -0.58 16.40
CA GLU A 361 -4.87 -1.24 16.40
C GLU A 361 -6.00 -0.34 15.88
N HIS A 362 -6.05 0.92 16.30
CA HIS A 362 -7.12 1.85 15.92
C HIS A 362 -7.11 2.18 14.44
N LEU A 363 -5.95 2.59 13.91
CA LEU A 363 -5.82 2.94 12.49
C LEU A 363 -5.92 1.70 11.62
N GLY A 364 -5.33 0.56 12.02
CA GLY A 364 -5.44 -0.70 11.32
C GLY A 364 -6.88 -1.20 11.18
N LYS A 365 -7.70 -1.07 12.25
CA LYS A 365 -9.15 -1.36 12.18
C LYS A 365 -9.87 -0.42 11.22
N SER A 366 -9.55 0.87 11.24
CA SER A 366 -10.14 1.86 10.32
C SER A 366 -9.79 1.54 8.87
N ILE A 367 -8.54 1.20 8.58
CA ILE A 367 -8.09 0.81 7.24
C ILE A 367 -8.81 -0.46 6.79
N ALA A 368 -8.86 -1.51 7.62
CA ALA A 368 -9.55 -2.76 7.28
C ALA A 368 -11.04 -2.55 7.00
N ALA A 369 -11.71 -1.70 7.77
CA ALA A 369 -13.11 -1.35 7.59
C ALA A 369 -13.37 -0.49 6.35
N GLY A 370 -12.37 0.29 5.91
CA GLY A 370 -12.48 1.14 4.72
C GLY A 370 -12.51 0.36 3.40
N PHE A 371 -12.00 -0.87 3.38
CA PHE A 371 -12.16 -1.76 2.23
C PHE A 371 -13.57 -2.33 2.17
N VAL A 372 -14.39 -1.83 1.27
CA VAL A 372 -15.79 -2.26 1.12
C VAL A 372 -15.87 -3.66 0.53
N ASN A 373 -14.99 -4.01 -0.41
CA ASN A 373 -14.93 -5.33 -1.01
C ASN A 373 -13.90 -6.22 -0.31
N CYS A 374 -14.23 -7.48 -0.09
CA CYS A 374 -13.35 -8.43 0.59
C CYS A 374 -13.41 -9.82 -0.05
N PHE A 375 -12.24 -10.37 -0.33
CA PHE A 375 -12.02 -11.77 -0.67
C PHE A 375 -11.32 -12.44 0.50
N ALA A 376 -12.05 -13.26 1.24
CA ALA A 376 -11.60 -13.91 2.47
C ALA A 376 -11.24 -15.38 2.19
N PHE A 377 -9.96 -15.68 2.17
CA PHE A 377 -9.40 -17.01 1.99
C PHE A 377 -9.13 -17.67 3.36
N ARG A 378 -8.67 -18.92 3.33
CA ARG A 378 -8.19 -19.60 4.54
C ARG A 378 -7.13 -18.76 5.24
N SER A 379 -7.30 -18.53 6.57
CA SER A 379 -6.49 -17.58 7.36
C SER A 379 -6.27 -18.07 8.81
N ASP A 380 -5.44 -17.31 9.55
CA ASP A 380 -5.18 -17.52 10.99
C ASP A 380 -6.41 -17.17 11.85
N ALA A 381 -6.33 -17.46 13.16
CA ALA A 381 -7.46 -17.37 14.08
C ALA A 381 -8.05 -15.96 14.19
N ASP A 382 -7.22 -14.94 14.38
CA ASP A 382 -7.68 -13.56 14.59
C ASP A 382 -8.29 -12.98 13.30
N THR A 383 -7.68 -13.31 12.16
CA THR A 383 -8.23 -12.95 10.84
C THR A 383 -9.58 -13.64 10.58
N ARG A 384 -9.76 -14.91 11.00
CA ARG A 384 -11.03 -15.62 10.88
C ARG A 384 -12.13 -14.97 11.71
N GLU A 385 -11.81 -14.52 12.93
CA GLU A 385 -12.76 -13.79 13.77
C GLU A 385 -13.24 -12.50 13.09
N LEU A 386 -12.30 -11.72 12.50
CA LEU A 386 -12.65 -10.53 11.72
C LEU A 386 -13.57 -10.88 10.54
N ILE A 387 -13.22 -11.94 9.78
CA ILE A 387 -14.00 -12.39 8.63
C ILE A 387 -15.43 -12.77 9.09
N SER A 388 -15.58 -13.62 10.10
CA SER A 388 -16.89 -14.05 10.60
C SER A 388 -17.76 -12.86 11.04
N ARG A 389 -17.17 -11.85 11.70
CA ARG A 389 -17.87 -10.62 12.08
C ARG A 389 -18.27 -9.79 10.87
N ARG A 390 -17.42 -9.71 9.84
CA ARG A 390 -17.70 -8.94 8.61
C ARG A 390 -18.87 -9.51 7.83
N PHE A 391 -18.95 -10.85 7.69
CA PHE A 391 -20.03 -11.53 6.99
C PHE A 391 -21.34 -11.53 7.78
N GLY A 392 -21.30 -11.13 9.04
CA GLY A 392 -22.45 -10.95 9.90
C GLY A 392 -23.03 -12.25 10.42
N LYS A 393 -24.22 -12.11 11.02
CA LYS A 393 -24.92 -13.22 11.66
C LYS A 393 -26.17 -13.59 10.88
N THR A 394 -26.55 -14.86 11.01
CA THR A 394 -27.81 -15.40 10.50
C THR A 394 -28.60 -16.00 11.64
N PHE A 395 -29.92 -15.95 11.52
CA PHE A 395 -30.86 -16.61 12.46
C PHE A 395 -31.48 -17.81 11.75
N GLU A 396 -31.25 -18.99 12.28
CA GLU A 396 -31.75 -20.24 11.74
C GLU A 396 -32.74 -20.85 12.72
N THR A 397 -33.76 -21.53 12.20
CA THR A 397 -34.62 -22.33 13.04
C THR A 397 -34.19 -23.77 13.04
N VAL A 398 -33.76 -24.25 14.17
CA VAL A 398 -33.35 -25.67 14.34
C VAL A 398 -34.52 -26.43 14.97
N GLN A 399 -34.99 -27.49 14.30
CA GLN A 399 -36.01 -28.41 14.90
C GLN A 399 -35.32 -29.33 15.90
N HIS A 400 -35.71 -29.17 17.16
CA HIS A 400 -35.29 -30.07 18.24
C HIS A 400 -36.53 -30.61 18.97
N GLY A 401 -36.74 -31.93 18.94
CA GLY A 401 -37.87 -32.57 19.65
C GLY A 401 -39.26 -32.10 19.19
N GLY A 402 -39.43 -31.65 17.95
CA GLY A 402 -40.69 -31.13 17.40
C GLY A 402 -40.94 -29.65 17.65
N ALA A 403 -40.07 -28.94 18.37
CA ALA A 403 -40.11 -27.49 18.57
C ALA A 403 -39.11 -26.78 17.64
N ASN A 404 -39.52 -25.65 17.08
CA ASN A 404 -38.66 -24.78 16.31
C ASN A 404 -37.96 -23.80 17.25
N ILE A 405 -36.65 -23.96 17.45
CA ILE A 405 -35.84 -23.09 18.30
C ILE A 405 -34.99 -22.18 17.40
N PRO A 406 -35.14 -20.84 17.58
CA PRO A 406 -34.25 -19.92 16.84
C PRO A 406 -32.81 -20.05 17.35
N HIS A 407 -31.89 -20.20 16.44
CA HIS A 407 -30.45 -20.24 16.71
C HIS A 407 -29.76 -19.09 15.94
N GLU A 408 -29.02 -18.29 16.68
CA GLU A 408 -28.17 -17.24 16.10
C GLU A 408 -26.76 -17.79 15.84
N GLY A 409 -26.26 -17.64 14.63
CA GLY A 409 -24.90 -18.04 14.24
C GLY A 409 -24.28 -17.04 13.28
N PHE A 410 -22.98 -17.16 13.04
CA PHE A 410 -22.33 -16.41 11.96
C PHE A 410 -22.70 -16.99 10.60
N THR A 411 -22.91 -16.12 9.60
CA THR A 411 -23.16 -16.51 8.20
C THR A 411 -21.98 -17.30 7.63
N VAL A 412 -20.75 -16.94 8.00
CA VAL A 412 -19.51 -17.64 7.71
C VAL A 412 -18.82 -17.92 9.05
N THR A 413 -18.71 -19.19 9.37
CA THR A 413 -18.12 -19.64 10.64
C THR A 413 -16.62 -19.80 10.54
N ASP A 414 -15.95 -19.85 11.68
CA ASP A 414 -14.52 -20.19 11.79
C ASP A 414 -14.20 -21.53 11.09
N SER A 415 -15.06 -22.52 11.26
CA SER A 415 -14.93 -23.82 10.61
C SER A 415 -15.05 -23.77 9.09
N ASP A 416 -15.90 -22.93 8.56
CA ASP A 416 -16.04 -22.75 7.12
C ASP A 416 -14.77 -22.19 6.52
N ILE A 417 -14.15 -21.19 7.17
CA ILE A 417 -12.91 -20.56 6.71
C ILE A 417 -11.71 -21.50 6.79
N ILE A 418 -11.60 -22.29 7.85
CA ILE A 418 -10.55 -23.31 8.00
C ILE A 418 -10.62 -24.36 6.88
N ASN A 419 -11.82 -24.74 6.47
CA ASN A 419 -12.06 -25.78 5.48
C ASN A 419 -11.95 -25.32 4.03
N LEU A 420 -11.71 -24.01 3.79
CA LEU A 420 -11.49 -23.51 2.43
C LEU A 420 -10.27 -24.19 1.80
N SER A 421 -10.47 -24.67 0.58
CA SER A 421 -9.41 -25.19 -0.27
C SER A 421 -8.64 -24.04 -0.94
N ARG A 422 -7.46 -24.37 -1.50
CA ARG A 422 -6.67 -23.37 -2.23
C ARG A 422 -7.47 -22.80 -3.41
N GLY A 423 -7.57 -21.48 -3.49
CA GLY A 423 -8.31 -20.76 -4.51
C GLY A 423 -9.81 -20.62 -4.23
N GLU A 424 -10.27 -21.03 -3.04
CA GLU A 424 -11.61 -20.75 -2.55
C GLU A 424 -11.60 -19.55 -1.62
N ALA A 425 -12.56 -18.66 -1.77
CA ALA A 425 -12.74 -17.48 -0.93
C ALA A 425 -14.22 -17.20 -0.67
N PHE A 426 -14.55 -16.80 0.54
CA PHE A 426 -15.80 -16.09 0.79
C PHE A 426 -15.64 -14.66 0.31
N VAL A 427 -16.63 -14.17 -0.44
CA VAL A 427 -16.58 -12.88 -1.11
C VAL A 427 -17.73 -12.00 -0.63
N ASP A 428 -17.39 -10.77 -0.25
CA ASP A 428 -18.28 -9.70 0.12
C ASP A 428 -18.01 -8.51 -0.82
N LEU A 429 -18.97 -8.20 -1.69
CA LEU A 429 -18.90 -7.10 -2.65
C LEU A 429 -20.02 -6.11 -2.40
N TYR A 430 -19.75 -4.86 -2.68
CA TYR A 430 -20.73 -3.79 -2.58
C TYR A 430 -21.99 -4.10 -3.39
N GLU A 431 -23.16 -3.97 -2.74
CA GLU A 431 -24.51 -4.25 -3.28
C GLU A 431 -24.77 -5.71 -3.69
N HIS A 432 -23.83 -6.63 -3.43
CA HIS A 432 -24.03 -8.06 -3.65
C HIS A 432 -24.23 -8.82 -2.34
N LYS A 433 -25.00 -9.89 -2.38
CA LYS A 433 -25.05 -10.83 -1.26
C LYS A 433 -23.74 -11.61 -1.19
N PRO A 434 -23.22 -11.88 0.01
CA PRO A 434 -22.02 -12.70 0.14
C PRO A 434 -22.14 -14.06 -0.53
N PHE A 435 -21.07 -14.55 -1.13
CA PHE A 435 -21.02 -15.84 -1.82
C PHE A 435 -19.67 -16.53 -1.68
N LEU A 436 -19.62 -17.82 -2.01
CA LEU A 436 -18.38 -18.58 -2.10
C LEU A 436 -17.88 -18.56 -3.56
N PHE A 437 -16.67 -18.05 -3.76
CA PHE A 437 -15.99 -18.03 -5.05
C PHE A 437 -14.90 -19.11 -5.12
N ARG A 438 -14.89 -19.89 -6.20
CA ARG A 438 -13.88 -20.90 -6.48
C ARG A 438 -13.14 -20.53 -7.75
N SER A 439 -11.93 -19.98 -7.60
CA SER A 439 -11.14 -19.52 -8.74
C SER A 439 -10.71 -20.65 -9.66
N LYS A 440 -10.69 -20.42 -10.98
CA LYS A 440 -9.91 -21.23 -11.92
C LYS A 440 -8.42 -20.98 -11.65
N LYS A 441 -7.57 -21.91 -12.01
CA LYS A 441 -6.11 -21.71 -11.97
C LYS A 441 -5.67 -21.09 -13.29
N ILE A 442 -4.93 -19.99 -13.24
CA ILE A 442 -4.33 -19.31 -14.39
C ILE A 442 -2.80 -19.48 -14.40
#